data_2ae743f238d129bf78678df292b44ba0
#
_entry.id   2ae743f238d129bf78678df292b44ba0
#
_cell.length_a   1.000
_cell.length_b   1.000
_cell.length_c   1.000
_cell.angle_alpha   90.00
_cell.angle_beta   90.00
_cell.angle_gamma   90.00
#
_symmetry.space_group_name_H-M   'P 1'
#
loop_
_entity.id
_entity.type
_entity.pdbx_description
1 polymer ?
#
loop_
_entity_poly.entity_id
_entity_poly.type
_entity_poly.pdbx_seq_one_letter_code
_entity_poly.pdbx_strand_id
1 'polypeptide(L)'
;MTDATPTADAAPLTVVLVHGAFADASNWAGVIPTLQATGVDVLAPANPLRGINHDAAYIASVASQIPGPVLLVAHSYGGAVITNAGTRADNVRGLVYVAAFIPDEGETLQNLADQATDSKVLPALRGTQYPTNPASAPDSEFIIDPASFHEVFCADLPAEQAAILAVSQRPLAGVSFGEMTQNPAWKTLPTWAIISPSDFVIGPAGERFMAERAGATITEVEASHAMMISQPQVVADVILTAVAAVS
;
A
#
# COMPACT_ATOMS: atom_id res chain seq x y z
N MET A 1 2.59 -53.04 8.23
CA MET A 1 1.70 -51.89 8.38
C MET A 1 2.63 -50.69 8.55
N THR A 2 2.84 -49.98 7.46
CA THR A 2 3.62 -48.73 7.46
C THR A 2 2.66 -47.60 7.79
N ASP A 3 2.81 -47.06 9.01
CA ASP A 3 2.08 -45.90 9.50
C ASP A 3 2.57 -44.70 8.66
N ALA A 4 1.78 -44.26 7.70
CA ALA A 4 2.02 -43.03 6.96
C ALA A 4 1.67 -41.87 7.92
N THR A 5 2.69 -41.21 8.42
CA THR A 5 2.54 -39.94 9.14
C THR A 5 1.79 -38.98 8.25
N PRO A 6 0.67 -38.37 8.68
CA PRO A 6 0.01 -37.35 7.88
C PRO A 6 1.02 -36.23 7.57
N THR A 7 1.22 -35.93 6.30
CA THR A 7 1.89 -34.68 5.90
C THR A 7 1.07 -33.56 6.47
N ALA A 8 1.65 -32.77 7.37
CA ALA A 8 1.01 -31.54 7.83
C ALA A 8 0.64 -30.72 6.60
N ASP A 9 -0.65 -30.49 6.38
CA ASP A 9 -1.10 -29.58 5.34
C ASP A 9 -0.36 -28.25 5.53
N ALA A 10 0.30 -27.76 4.48
CA ALA A 10 0.96 -26.46 4.53
C ALA A 10 -0.06 -25.41 4.94
N ALA A 11 0.30 -24.51 5.86
CA ALA A 11 -0.60 -23.47 6.30
C ALA A 11 -1.06 -22.61 5.10
N PRO A 12 -2.34 -22.22 5.04
CA PRO A 12 -2.88 -21.46 3.91
C PRO A 12 -2.16 -20.11 3.76
N LEU A 13 -2.14 -19.60 2.53
CA LEU A 13 -1.61 -18.28 2.25
C LEU A 13 -2.51 -17.19 2.85
N THR A 14 -1.90 -16.21 3.49
CA THR A 14 -2.59 -15.03 4.02
C THR A 14 -2.27 -13.79 3.18
N VAL A 15 -3.30 -13.05 2.79
CA VAL A 15 -3.19 -11.71 2.18
C VAL A 15 -3.14 -10.65 3.26
N VAL A 16 -2.08 -9.86 3.30
CA VAL A 16 -1.93 -8.71 4.22
C VAL A 16 -2.12 -7.41 3.44
N LEU A 17 -3.21 -6.70 3.74
CA LEU A 17 -3.63 -5.47 3.06
C LEU A 17 -3.11 -4.23 3.83
N VAL A 18 -2.18 -3.49 3.23
CA VAL A 18 -1.53 -2.32 3.86
C VAL A 18 -2.07 -1.03 3.23
N HIS A 19 -2.80 -0.24 4.00
CA HIS A 19 -3.35 1.03 3.54
C HIS A 19 -2.29 2.11 3.37
N GLY A 20 -2.58 3.12 2.52
CA GLY A 20 -1.76 4.29 2.28
C GLY A 20 -1.89 5.40 3.33
N ALA A 21 -1.23 6.54 3.05
CA ALA A 21 -1.41 7.78 3.77
C ALA A 21 -2.83 8.34 3.56
N PHE A 22 -3.27 9.20 4.47
CA PHE A 22 -4.58 9.89 4.41
C PHE A 22 -5.79 8.94 4.48
N ALA A 23 -5.55 7.67 4.82
CA ALA A 23 -6.51 6.57 4.80
C ALA A 23 -6.29 5.62 5.98
N ASP A 24 -7.15 4.62 6.10
CA ASP A 24 -6.99 3.52 7.05
C ASP A 24 -7.42 2.18 6.43
N ALA A 25 -7.42 1.11 7.22
CA ALA A 25 -7.77 -0.23 6.77
C ALA A 25 -9.19 -0.36 6.19
N SER A 26 -10.11 0.56 6.51
CA SER A 26 -11.48 0.54 5.99
C SER A 26 -11.55 0.80 4.48
N ASN A 27 -10.49 1.38 3.88
CA ASN A 27 -10.41 1.54 2.42
C ASN A 27 -10.44 0.20 1.68
N TRP A 28 -10.09 -0.91 2.34
CA TRP A 28 -10.17 -2.25 1.79
C TRP A 28 -11.52 -2.94 1.97
N ALA A 29 -12.52 -2.26 2.57
CA ALA A 29 -13.82 -2.87 2.90
C ALA A 29 -14.56 -3.47 1.69
N GLY A 30 -14.37 -2.90 0.49
CA GLY A 30 -14.96 -3.44 -0.74
C GLY A 30 -14.21 -4.66 -1.30
N VAL A 31 -12.91 -4.78 -1.02
CA VAL A 31 -12.04 -5.86 -1.52
C VAL A 31 -12.10 -7.10 -0.62
N ILE A 32 -12.09 -6.92 0.70
CA ILE A 32 -12.02 -7.97 1.71
C ILE A 32 -13.10 -9.06 1.50
N PRO A 33 -14.40 -8.74 1.31
CA PRO A 33 -15.43 -9.76 1.17
C PRO A 33 -15.21 -10.70 -0.04
N THR A 34 -14.71 -10.16 -1.15
CA THR A 34 -14.41 -10.96 -2.35
C THR A 34 -13.27 -11.94 -2.08
N LEU A 35 -12.20 -11.50 -1.41
CA LEU A 35 -11.10 -12.39 -1.03
C LEU A 35 -11.55 -13.49 -0.06
N GLN A 36 -12.29 -13.12 0.98
CA GLN A 36 -12.80 -14.06 1.98
C GLN A 36 -13.77 -15.10 1.37
N ALA A 37 -14.57 -14.71 0.37
CA ALA A 37 -15.48 -15.62 -0.32
C ALA A 37 -14.74 -16.74 -1.08
N THR A 38 -13.46 -16.58 -1.41
CA THR A 38 -12.62 -17.62 -2.03
C THR A 38 -11.92 -18.51 -1.01
N GLY A 39 -12.07 -18.25 0.29
CA GLY A 39 -11.40 -19.00 1.36
C GLY A 39 -9.97 -18.52 1.67
N VAL A 40 -9.56 -17.39 1.11
CA VAL A 40 -8.25 -16.78 1.39
C VAL A 40 -8.29 -16.08 2.75
N ASP A 41 -7.30 -16.33 3.60
CA ASP A 41 -7.13 -15.60 4.85
C ASP A 41 -6.70 -14.16 4.57
N VAL A 42 -7.33 -13.20 5.24
CA VAL A 42 -7.08 -11.77 5.03
C VAL A 42 -6.82 -11.07 6.36
N LEU A 43 -5.77 -10.25 6.38
CA LEU A 43 -5.47 -9.36 7.49
C LEU A 43 -5.23 -7.93 6.95
N ALA A 44 -5.87 -6.93 7.57
CA ALA A 44 -5.69 -5.53 7.21
C ALA A 44 -5.22 -4.73 8.44
N PRO A 45 -3.90 -4.75 8.75
CA PRO A 45 -3.36 -4.07 9.91
C PRO A 45 -3.43 -2.55 9.75
N ALA A 46 -3.52 -1.83 10.87
CA ALA A 46 -3.37 -0.39 10.88
C ALA A 46 -1.91 -0.02 10.59
N ASN A 47 -1.64 0.52 9.39
CA ASN A 47 -0.33 1.07 9.07
C ASN A 47 -0.07 2.31 9.93
N PRO A 48 1.03 2.41 10.70
CA PRO A 48 1.22 3.48 11.68
C PRO A 48 1.34 4.88 11.08
N LEU A 49 1.85 5.03 9.85
CA LEU A 49 2.07 6.30 9.15
C LEU A 49 3.09 7.21 9.88
N ARG A 50 4.14 6.63 10.44
CA ARG A 50 5.14 7.30 11.29
C ARG A 50 6.57 7.21 10.76
N GLY A 51 6.75 6.84 9.50
CA GLY A 51 8.02 6.69 8.79
C GLY A 51 8.14 5.35 8.10
N ILE A 52 8.76 5.32 6.92
CA ILE A 52 8.88 4.10 6.10
C ILE A 52 9.59 3.00 6.90
N ASN A 53 10.68 3.33 7.58
CA ASN A 53 11.45 2.34 8.35
C ASN A 53 10.68 1.76 9.53
N HIS A 54 9.97 2.62 10.27
CA HIS A 54 9.11 2.23 11.38
C HIS A 54 7.96 1.35 10.90
N ASP A 55 7.26 1.80 9.88
CA ASP A 55 6.06 1.14 9.37
C ASP A 55 6.41 -0.19 8.69
N ALA A 56 7.54 -0.24 7.95
CA ALA A 56 8.04 -1.47 7.36
C ALA A 56 8.45 -2.50 8.43
N ALA A 57 9.05 -2.06 9.53
CA ALA A 57 9.37 -2.96 10.64
C ALA A 57 8.10 -3.52 11.30
N TYR A 58 7.06 -2.68 11.46
CA TYR A 58 5.77 -3.11 11.98
C TYR A 58 5.10 -4.13 11.06
N ILE A 59 5.00 -3.85 9.76
CA ILE A 59 4.37 -4.77 8.78
C ILE A 59 5.16 -6.07 8.66
N ALA A 60 6.49 -6.03 8.67
CA ALA A 60 7.32 -7.23 8.68
C ALA A 60 7.09 -8.07 9.94
N SER A 61 6.95 -7.43 11.11
CA SER A 61 6.60 -8.11 12.36
C SER A 61 5.23 -8.77 12.29
N VAL A 62 4.24 -8.11 11.71
CA VAL A 62 2.91 -8.70 11.48
C VAL A 62 3.02 -9.92 10.57
N ALA A 63 3.70 -9.80 9.43
CA ALA A 63 3.86 -10.89 8.47
C ALA A 63 4.59 -12.09 9.08
N SER A 64 5.67 -11.88 9.82
CA SER A 64 6.48 -12.96 10.42
C SER A 64 5.75 -13.77 11.51
N GLN A 65 4.67 -13.24 12.06
CA GLN A 65 3.83 -13.93 13.05
C GLN A 65 2.71 -14.77 12.41
N ILE A 66 2.53 -14.68 11.10
CA ILE A 66 1.54 -15.49 10.36
C ILE A 66 2.16 -16.87 10.06
N PRO A 67 1.50 -17.97 10.48
CA PRO A 67 2.04 -19.31 10.22
C PRO A 67 1.76 -19.74 8.78
N GLY A 68 2.54 -19.32 7.84
CA GLY A 68 2.35 -19.70 6.43
C GLY A 68 2.83 -18.62 5.47
N PRO A 69 2.69 -18.85 4.17
CA PRO A 69 3.08 -17.87 3.15
C PRO A 69 2.22 -16.61 3.22
N VAL A 70 2.82 -15.46 2.94
CA VAL A 70 2.18 -14.15 2.97
C VAL A 70 2.31 -13.48 1.61
N LEU A 71 1.19 -12.93 1.10
CA LEU A 71 1.16 -11.97 0.02
C LEU A 71 0.94 -10.57 0.61
N LEU A 72 1.91 -9.67 0.44
CA LEU A 72 1.75 -8.28 0.84
C LEU A 72 1.07 -7.49 -0.28
N VAL A 73 -0.02 -6.83 0.04
CA VAL A 73 -0.77 -5.96 -0.87
C VAL A 73 -0.81 -4.57 -0.29
N ALA A 74 -0.45 -3.55 -1.06
CA ALA A 74 -0.40 -2.21 -0.53
C ALA A 74 -0.96 -1.16 -1.48
N HIS A 75 -1.58 -0.14 -0.87
CA HIS A 75 -2.04 1.06 -1.55
C HIS A 75 -1.09 2.24 -1.27
N SER A 76 -0.80 3.04 -2.31
CA SER A 76 -0.17 4.35 -2.18
C SER A 76 1.16 4.31 -1.39
N TYR A 77 1.31 5.12 -0.33
CA TYR A 77 2.41 5.10 0.63
C TYR A 77 2.73 3.69 1.16
N GLY A 78 1.69 2.86 1.34
CA GLY A 78 1.87 1.48 1.78
C GLY A 78 2.76 0.66 0.85
N GLY A 79 2.86 1.04 -0.44
CA GLY A 79 3.78 0.42 -1.39
C GLY A 79 5.24 0.60 -1.00
N ALA A 80 5.65 1.80 -0.59
CA ALA A 80 6.98 2.03 -0.04
C ALA A 80 7.21 1.23 1.25
N VAL A 81 6.17 1.06 2.06
CA VAL A 81 6.24 0.24 3.28
C VAL A 81 6.48 -1.23 2.95
N ILE A 82 5.69 -1.85 2.04
CA ILE A 82 5.88 -3.27 1.69
C ILE A 82 7.16 -3.52 0.90
N THR A 83 7.62 -2.54 0.11
CA THR A 83 8.91 -2.59 -0.56
C THR A 83 10.05 -2.81 0.44
N ASN A 84 10.01 -2.14 1.58
CA ASN A 84 11.00 -2.25 2.65
C ASN A 84 10.72 -3.36 3.67
N ALA A 85 9.47 -3.84 3.76
CA ALA A 85 9.08 -4.90 4.69
C ALA A 85 9.32 -6.31 4.12
N GLY A 86 9.12 -6.49 2.80
CA GLY A 86 9.06 -7.81 2.17
C GLY A 86 10.32 -8.65 2.30
N THR A 87 11.51 -8.03 2.42
CA THR A 87 12.78 -8.74 2.67
C THR A 87 13.07 -8.97 4.15
N ARG A 88 12.23 -8.44 5.07
CA ARG A 88 12.41 -8.56 6.52
C ARG A 88 11.58 -9.69 7.14
N ALA A 89 10.77 -10.39 6.35
CA ALA A 89 9.94 -11.52 6.79
C ALA A 89 10.07 -12.67 5.77
N ASP A 90 10.65 -13.78 6.20
CA ASP A 90 11.03 -14.91 5.34
C ASP A 90 9.83 -15.65 4.72
N ASN A 91 8.63 -15.43 5.22
CA ASN A 91 7.39 -16.05 4.73
C ASN A 91 6.66 -15.21 3.66
N VAL A 92 7.14 -14.02 3.31
CA VAL A 92 6.59 -13.22 2.21
C VAL A 92 6.93 -13.88 0.87
N ARG A 93 5.92 -14.04 0.00
CA ARG A 93 6.05 -14.74 -1.29
C ARG A 93 5.80 -13.86 -2.50
N GLY A 94 5.22 -12.68 -2.32
CA GLY A 94 4.92 -11.76 -3.42
C GLY A 94 4.42 -10.42 -2.95
N LEU A 95 4.34 -9.48 -3.89
CA LEU A 95 3.97 -8.08 -3.64
C LEU A 95 2.91 -7.63 -4.66
N VAL A 96 1.84 -6.99 -4.19
CA VAL A 96 0.85 -6.33 -5.05
C VAL A 96 0.78 -4.85 -4.70
N TYR A 97 0.97 -4.00 -5.69
CA TYR A 97 0.93 -2.55 -5.58
C TYR A 97 -0.35 -2.01 -6.23
N VAL A 98 -1.15 -1.29 -5.47
CA VAL A 98 -2.44 -0.74 -5.91
C VAL A 98 -2.34 0.77 -5.86
N ALA A 99 -2.24 1.47 -7.01
CA ALA A 99 -1.99 2.91 -7.07
C ALA A 99 -0.88 3.30 -6.08
N ALA A 100 0.31 2.70 -6.19
CA ALA A 100 1.26 2.70 -5.09
C ALA A 100 2.69 3.08 -5.50
N PHE A 101 3.44 3.64 -4.54
CA PHE A 101 4.88 3.86 -4.69
C PHE A 101 5.65 2.54 -4.72
N ILE A 102 6.56 2.38 -5.69
CA ILE A 102 7.47 1.23 -5.83
C ILE A 102 8.92 1.77 -5.90
N PRO A 103 9.44 2.29 -4.78
CA PRO A 103 10.75 2.92 -4.78
C PRO A 103 11.88 1.92 -4.98
N ASP A 104 12.98 2.38 -5.62
CA ASP A 104 14.25 1.66 -5.70
C ASP A 104 15.16 2.02 -4.53
N GLU A 105 16.26 1.30 -4.40
CA GLU A 105 17.26 1.52 -3.35
C GLU A 105 17.83 2.95 -3.42
N GLY A 106 17.84 3.62 -2.28
CA GLY A 106 18.28 5.00 -2.15
C GLY A 106 17.23 6.05 -2.54
N GLU A 107 16.11 5.66 -3.14
CA GLU A 107 15.02 6.59 -3.44
C GLU A 107 14.22 6.95 -2.18
N THR A 108 13.71 8.19 -2.19
CA THR A 108 12.78 8.73 -1.19
C THR A 108 11.44 9.07 -1.85
N LEU A 109 10.36 9.14 -1.07
CA LEU A 109 9.07 9.60 -1.61
C LEU A 109 9.15 11.02 -2.15
N GLN A 110 9.95 11.89 -1.51
CA GLN A 110 10.15 13.26 -1.97
C GLN A 110 10.77 13.28 -3.37
N ASN A 111 11.83 12.51 -3.61
CA ASN A 111 12.46 12.45 -4.92
C ASN A 111 11.52 11.94 -6.02
N LEU A 112 10.69 10.95 -5.70
CA LEU A 112 9.70 10.41 -6.64
C LEU A 112 8.57 11.41 -6.91
N ALA A 113 8.08 12.09 -5.88
CA ALA A 113 7.05 13.12 -6.02
C ALA A 113 7.54 14.36 -6.79
N ASP A 114 8.79 14.76 -6.60
CA ASP A 114 9.41 15.89 -7.33
C ASP A 114 9.55 15.61 -8.84
N GLN A 115 9.61 14.34 -9.23
CA GLN A 115 9.69 13.91 -10.64
C GLN A 115 8.30 13.76 -11.28
N ALA A 116 7.24 13.64 -10.48
CA ALA A 116 5.87 13.43 -10.95
C ALA A 116 5.21 14.76 -11.35
N THR A 117 5.39 15.16 -12.61
CA THR A 117 4.87 16.44 -13.14
C THR A 117 3.33 16.48 -13.31
N ASP A 118 2.68 15.33 -13.28
CA ASP A 118 1.23 15.12 -13.41
C ASP A 118 0.52 14.88 -12.05
N SER A 119 1.27 14.82 -10.96
CA SER A 119 0.74 14.78 -9.58
C SER A 119 0.20 16.13 -9.13
N LYS A 120 -0.91 16.12 -8.39
CA LYS A 120 -1.50 17.31 -7.75
C LYS A 120 -1.41 17.26 -6.22
N VAL A 121 -0.79 16.23 -5.64
CA VAL A 121 -0.83 16.02 -4.18
C VAL A 121 0.00 17.04 -3.42
N LEU A 122 1.23 17.35 -3.85
CA LEU A 122 2.13 18.23 -3.09
C LEU A 122 1.53 19.62 -2.80
N PRO A 123 0.94 20.35 -3.78
CA PRO A 123 0.32 21.65 -3.50
C PRO A 123 -0.97 21.54 -2.67
N ALA A 124 -1.58 20.36 -2.58
CA ALA A 124 -2.77 20.11 -1.80
C ALA A 124 -2.46 19.70 -0.34
N LEU A 125 -1.20 19.48 0.03
CA LEU A 125 -0.85 19.08 1.38
C LEU A 125 -1.01 20.23 2.38
N ARG A 126 -1.56 19.88 3.55
CA ARG A 126 -1.63 20.71 4.75
C ARG A 126 -0.78 20.12 5.85
N GLY A 127 0.21 20.90 6.34
CA GLY A 127 1.04 20.52 7.48
C GLY A 127 0.38 20.82 8.81
N THR A 128 0.49 19.89 9.74
CA THR A 128 0.18 20.03 11.17
C THR A 128 1.37 19.52 12.00
N GLN A 129 1.26 19.60 13.32
CA GLN A 129 2.29 19.10 14.23
C GLN A 129 1.69 18.07 15.18
N TYR A 130 2.49 17.06 15.53
CA TYR A 130 2.12 16.06 16.52
C TYR A 130 3.24 15.85 17.54
N PRO A 131 2.92 15.56 18.82
CA PRO A 131 3.92 15.27 19.83
C PRO A 131 4.49 13.87 19.65
N THR A 132 5.81 13.74 19.56
CA THR A 132 6.50 12.44 19.51
C THR A 132 6.92 11.97 20.89
N ASN A 133 7.39 12.90 21.71
CA ASN A 133 7.79 12.71 23.10
C ASN A 133 7.52 14.01 23.85
N PRO A 134 6.96 13.99 25.09
CA PRO A 134 6.71 15.20 25.87
C PRO A 134 7.94 16.08 26.10
N ALA A 135 9.16 15.53 25.99
CA ALA A 135 10.42 16.25 26.19
C ALA A 135 11.09 16.73 24.89
N SER A 136 10.54 16.44 23.72
CA SER A 136 11.08 16.86 22.42
C SER A 136 10.18 17.91 21.75
N ALA A 137 10.74 18.61 20.75
CA ALA A 137 9.92 19.45 19.87
C ALA A 137 8.93 18.57 19.10
N PRO A 138 7.73 19.08 18.77
CA PRO A 138 6.77 18.38 17.92
C PRO A 138 7.35 18.12 16.52
N ASP A 139 6.98 16.98 15.92
CA ASP A 139 7.24 16.69 14.53
C ASP A 139 6.08 17.12 13.62
N SER A 140 6.37 17.27 12.34
CA SER A 140 5.36 17.60 11.32
C SER A 140 4.65 16.35 10.82
N GLU A 141 3.37 16.50 10.53
CA GLU A 141 2.58 15.52 9.79
C GLU A 141 1.69 16.25 8.77
N PHE A 142 1.21 15.52 7.78
CA PHE A 142 0.49 16.08 6.64
C PHE A 142 -0.81 15.35 6.38
N ILE A 143 -1.82 16.12 5.95
CA ILE A 143 -3.07 15.63 5.34
C ILE A 143 -3.24 16.31 4.00
N ILE A 144 -4.11 15.78 3.13
CA ILE A 144 -4.60 16.52 1.97
C ILE A 144 -5.64 17.55 2.47
N ASP A 145 -5.58 18.78 1.97
CA ASP A 145 -6.62 19.78 2.27
C ASP A 145 -8.00 19.19 1.94
N PRO A 146 -8.94 19.16 2.92
CA PRO A 146 -10.28 18.63 2.67
C PRO A 146 -10.99 19.25 1.46
N ALA A 147 -10.70 20.51 1.13
CA ALA A 147 -11.27 21.18 -0.03
C ALA A 147 -10.76 20.63 -1.37
N SER A 148 -9.55 20.06 -1.39
CA SER A 148 -8.92 19.46 -2.59
C SER A 148 -9.04 17.94 -2.61
N PHE A 149 -9.47 17.33 -1.51
CA PHE A 149 -9.39 15.88 -1.32
C PHE A 149 -10.15 15.09 -2.39
N HIS A 150 -11.39 15.50 -2.70
CA HIS A 150 -12.20 14.82 -3.70
C HIS A 150 -11.50 14.81 -5.07
N GLU A 151 -11.06 15.98 -5.55
CA GLU A 151 -10.39 16.09 -6.86
C GLU A 151 -9.08 15.29 -6.92
N VAL A 152 -8.28 15.35 -5.85
CA VAL A 152 -6.91 14.80 -5.85
C VAL A 152 -6.89 13.32 -5.54
N PHE A 153 -7.73 12.85 -4.58
CA PHE A 153 -7.62 11.49 -4.03
C PHE A 153 -8.68 10.52 -4.58
N CYS A 154 -9.89 10.99 -4.81
CA CYS A 154 -11.02 10.10 -5.08
C CYS A 154 -12.06 10.71 -6.03
N ALA A 155 -11.60 11.30 -7.14
CA ALA A 155 -12.43 12.05 -8.07
C ALA A 155 -13.58 11.23 -8.71
N ASP A 156 -13.47 9.92 -8.75
CA ASP A 156 -14.46 8.97 -9.28
C ASP A 156 -15.47 8.48 -8.23
N LEU A 157 -15.33 8.90 -6.95
CA LEU A 157 -16.30 8.57 -5.91
C LEU A 157 -17.43 9.61 -5.80
N PRO A 158 -18.61 9.22 -5.29
CA PRO A 158 -19.66 10.20 -4.96
C PRO A 158 -19.16 11.27 -3.99
N ALA A 159 -19.58 12.52 -4.20
CA ALA A 159 -19.14 13.66 -3.40
C ALA A 159 -19.41 13.50 -1.89
N GLU A 160 -20.52 12.85 -1.51
CA GLU A 160 -20.85 12.56 -0.12
C GLU A 160 -19.83 11.59 0.52
N GLN A 161 -19.42 10.56 -0.21
CA GLN A 161 -18.40 9.62 0.26
C GLN A 161 -17.03 10.28 0.34
N ALA A 162 -16.65 11.07 -0.66
CA ALA A 162 -15.42 11.84 -0.65
C ALA A 162 -15.34 12.82 0.53
N ALA A 163 -16.47 13.48 0.87
CA ALA A 163 -16.54 14.39 2.02
C ALA A 163 -16.29 13.67 3.36
N ILE A 164 -16.75 12.44 3.53
CA ILE A 164 -16.47 11.63 4.72
C ILE A 164 -14.99 11.28 4.78
N LEU A 165 -14.42 10.78 3.67
CA LEU A 165 -13.00 10.42 3.60
C LEU A 165 -12.10 11.63 3.86
N ALA A 166 -12.47 12.80 3.34
CA ALA A 166 -11.71 14.05 3.51
C ALA A 166 -11.53 14.48 4.97
N VAL A 167 -12.49 14.16 5.84
CA VAL A 167 -12.43 14.54 7.27
C VAL A 167 -11.97 13.40 8.19
N SER A 168 -11.89 12.19 7.68
CA SER A 168 -11.44 11.00 8.42
C SER A 168 -10.00 10.57 8.10
N GLN A 169 -9.23 11.43 7.44
CA GLN A 169 -7.84 11.16 7.08
C GLN A 169 -6.99 10.83 8.31
N ARG A 170 -6.07 9.89 8.12
CA ARG A 170 -4.95 9.66 9.07
C ARG A 170 -3.71 10.39 8.54
N PRO A 171 -3.12 11.31 9.33
CA PRO A 171 -1.96 12.07 8.87
C PRO A 171 -0.73 11.20 8.65
N LEU A 172 0.08 11.54 7.63
CA LEU A 172 1.39 10.96 7.37
C LEU A 172 2.48 11.81 8.03
N ALA A 173 3.34 11.20 8.84
CA ALA A 173 4.49 11.89 9.44
C ALA A 173 5.46 12.40 8.37
N GLY A 174 5.96 13.62 8.54
CA GLY A 174 6.84 14.29 7.57
C GLY A 174 8.15 13.56 7.30
N VAL A 175 8.68 12.84 8.28
CA VAL A 175 9.88 12.01 8.14
C VAL A 175 9.76 10.99 6.99
N SER A 176 8.55 10.50 6.71
CA SER A 176 8.28 9.52 5.65
C SER A 176 8.71 9.98 4.25
N PHE A 177 8.69 11.29 4.00
CA PHE A 177 9.07 11.83 2.68
C PHE A 177 10.57 11.73 2.40
N GLY A 178 11.41 11.79 3.44
CA GLY A 178 12.87 11.84 3.31
C GLY A 178 13.58 10.53 3.64
N GLU A 179 12.90 9.50 4.13
CA GLU A 179 13.52 8.20 4.40
C GLU A 179 13.81 7.44 3.11
N MET A 180 15.05 6.95 3.01
CA MET A 180 15.51 6.18 1.85
C MET A 180 15.03 4.74 1.92
N THR A 181 14.62 4.21 0.78
CA THR A 181 14.37 2.78 0.60
C THR A 181 15.66 1.99 0.68
N GLN A 182 15.59 0.85 1.37
CA GLN A 182 16.71 -0.08 1.51
C GLN A 182 16.26 -1.51 1.15
N ASN A 183 17.08 -2.23 0.38
CA ASN A 183 16.83 -3.62 0.00
C ASN A 183 15.41 -3.84 -0.56
N PRO A 184 15.01 -3.19 -1.66
CA PRO A 184 13.66 -3.25 -2.16
C PRO A 184 13.26 -4.67 -2.55
N ALA A 185 12.19 -5.17 -1.93
CA ALA A 185 11.75 -6.57 -2.01
C ALA A 185 11.32 -7.00 -3.42
N TRP A 186 10.86 -6.06 -4.25
CA TRP A 186 10.49 -6.33 -5.64
C TRP A 186 11.67 -6.80 -6.51
N LYS A 187 12.92 -6.59 -6.09
CA LYS A 187 14.10 -7.13 -6.79
C LYS A 187 14.22 -8.65 -6.71
N THR A 188 13.54 -9.28 -5.77
CA THR A 188 13.65 -10.72 -5.51
C THR A 188 12.31 -11.45 -5.44
N LEU A 189 11.21 -10.74 -5.30
CA LEU A 189 9.87 -11.30 -5.18
C LEU A 189 9.02 -11.02 -6.42
N PRO A 190 8.16 -11.95 -6.83
CA PRO A 190 7.19 -11.70 -7.89
C PRO A 190 6.28 -10.54 -7.52
N THR A 191 5.99 -9.68 -8.49
CA THR A 191 5.38 -8.38 -8.26
C THR A 191 4.27 -8.11 -9.26
N TRP A 192 3.14 -7.59 -8.77
CA TRP A 192 2.01 -7.11 -9.55
C TRP A 192 1.74 -5.65 -9.22
N ALA A 193 1.27 -4.89 -10.21
CA ALA A 193 0.89 -3.49 -10.03
C ALA A 193 -0.44 -3.20 -10.71
N ILE A 194 -1.33 -2.51 -10.01
CA ILE A 194 -2.54 -1.91 -10.57
C ILE A 194 -2.29 -0.42 -10.62
N ILE A 195 -2.32 0.15 -11.81
CA ILE A 195 -2.05 1.56 -12.07
C ILE A 195 -3.26 2.24 -12.72
N SER A 196 -3.34 3.58 -12.61
CA SER A 196 -4.44 4.33 -13.20
C SER A 196 -3.96 5.54 -14.01
N PRO A 197 -4.54 5.76 -15.21
CA PRO A 197 -4.31 6.99 -15.98
C PRO A 197 -4.92 8.24 -15.33
N SER A 198 -5.77 8.09 -14.32
CA SER A 198 -6.47 9.17 -13.61
C SER A 198 -6.05 9.31 -12.14
N ASP A 199 -4.90 8.76 -11.74
CA ASP A 199 -4.32 9.00 -10.43
C ASP A 199 -3.62 10.37 -10.36
N PHE A 200 -4.14 11.29 -9.55
CA PHE A 200 -3.56 12.61 -9.32
C PHE A 200 -2.75 12.72 -8.02
N VAL A 201 -2.55 11.63 -7.28
CA VAL A 201 -1.69 11.61 -6.09
C VAL A 201 -0.26 11.26 -6.48
N ILE A 202 -0.04 10.13 -7.13
CA ILE A 202 1.30 9.71 -7.58
C ILE A 202 1.60 10.29 -8.98
N GLY A 203 0.58 10.32 -9.83
CA GLY A 203 0.68 10.65 -11.24
C GLY A 203 0.88 9.40 -12.12
N PRO A 204 0.10 9.30 -13.22
CA PRO A 204 0.11 8.14 -14.11
C PRO A 204 1.48 7.77 -14.65
N ALA A 205 2.28 8.78 -15.03
CA ALA A 205 3.64 8.55 -15.55
C ALA A 205 4.57 7.97 -14.49
N GLY A 206 4.46 8.44 -13.24
CA GLY A 206 5.23 7.95 -12.10
C GLY A 206 4.87 6.51 -11.74
N GLU A 207 3.56 6.18 -11.67
CA GLU A 207 3.11 4.82 -11.42
C GLU A 207 3.65 3.83 -12.46
N ARG A 208 3.47 4.17 -13.74
CA ARG A 208 3.93 3.32 -14.86
C ARG A 208 5.44 3.12 -14.82
N PHE A 209 6.20 4.20 -14.67
CA PHE A 209 7.66 4.13 -14.60
C PHE A 209 8.13 3.19 -13.48
N MET A 210 7.58 3.33 -12.28
CA MET A 210 7.97 2.49 -11.14
C MET A 210 7.57 1.03 -11.35
N ALA A 211 6.37 0.77 -11.88
CA ALA A 211 5.87 -0.59 -12.12
C ALA A 211 6.68 -1.32 -13.22
N GLU A 212 7.01 -0.64 -14.33
CA GLU A 212 7.83 -1.19 -15.41
C GLU A 212 9.26 -1.49 -14.93
N ARG A 213 9.87 -0.56 -14.19
CA ARG A 213 11.20 -0.74 -13.60
C ARG A 213 11.25 -1.94 -12.65
N ALA A 214 10.19 -2.14 -11.86
CA ALA A 214 10.09 -3.27 -10.95
C ALA A 214 9.82 -4.60 -11.67
N GLY A 215 9.61 -4.62 -12.99
CA GLY A 215 9.23 -5.81 -13.73
C GLY A 215 7.87 -6.38 -13.32
N ALA A 216 6.97 -5.53 -12.81
CA ALA A 216 5.68 -5.95 -12.32
C ALA A 216 4.76 -6.43 -13.45
N THR A 217 3.90 -7.42 -13.15
CA THR A 217 2.74 -7.70 -13.99
C THR A 217 1.73 -6.58 -13.82
N ILE A 218 1.58 -5.73 -14.86
CA ILE A 218 0.80 -4.50 -14.80
C ILE A 218 -0.64 -4.75 -15.26
N THR A 219 -1.60 -4.25 -14.47
CA THR A 219 -3.02 -4.10 -14.84
C THR A 219 -3.36 -2.61 -14.78
N GLU A 220 -3.89 -2.07 -15.87
CA GLU A 220 -4.33 -0.68 -15.94
C GLU A 220 -5.85 -0.58 -15.76
N VAL A 221 -6.29 0.33 -14.89
CA VAL A 221 -7.70 0.51 -14.54
C VAL A 221 -8.03 1.99 -14.55
N GLU A 222 -9.07 2.38 -15.28
CA GLU A 222 -9.60 3.75 -15.24
C GLU A 222 -10.28 4.00 -13.89
N ALA A 223 -9.58 4.68 -13.00
CA ALA A 223 -10.04 5.00 -11.64
C ALA A 223 -9.26 6.18 -11.07
N SER A 224 -9.72 6.76 -9.97
CA SER A 224 -8.91 7.69 -9.17
C SER A 224 -7.86 6.94 -8.35
N HIS A 225 -7.11 7.68 -7.52
CA HIS A 225 -6.16 7.08 -6.55
C HIS A 225 -6.83 6.09 -5.57
N ALA A 226 -8.13 6.27 -5.28
CA ALA A 226 -8.91 5.42 -4.39
C ALA A 226 -9.54 4.19 -5.09
N MET A 227 -8.85 3.58 -6.06
CA MET A 227 -9.39 2.51 -6.91
C MET A 227 -9.89 1.27 -6.14
N MET A 228 -9.35 0.96 -4.97
CA MET A 228 -9.84 -0.15 -4.14
C MET A 228 -11.25 0.12 -3.57
N ILE A 229 -11.70 1.40 -3.59
CA ILE A 229 -13.05 1.78 -3.19
C ILE A 229 -13.98 1.83 -4.40
N SER A 230 -13.53 2.42 -5.53
CA SER A 230 -14.36 2.59 -6.73
C SER A 230 -14.41 1.34 -7.61
N GLN A 231 -13.33 0.54 -7.64
CA GLN A 231 -13.16 -0.66 -8.48
C GLN A 231 -12.76 -1.90 -7.65
N PRO A 232 -13.44 -2.21 -6.53
CA PRO A 232 -12.99 -3.24 -5.58
C PRO A 232 -12.90 -4.64 -6.19
N GLN A 233 -13.76 -4.97 -7.18
CA GLN A 233 -13.75 -6.27 -7.83
C GLN A 233 -12.49 -6.45 -8.68
N VAL A 234 -12.10 -5.45 -9.47
CA VAL A 234 -10.89 -5.51 -10.31
C VAL A 234 -9.64 -5.67 -9.44
N VAL A 235 -9.58 -4.91 -8.33
CA VAL A 235 -8.48 -5.01 -7.36
C VAL A 235 -8.41 -6.41 -6.74
N ALA A 236 -9.56 -6.97 -6.34
CA ALA A 236 -9.63 -8.32 -5.79
C ALA A 236 -9.18 -9.39 -6.82
N ASP A 237 -9.59 -9.27 -8.07
CA ASP A 237 -9.23 -10.23 -9.13
C ASP A 237 -7.71 -10.28 -9.39
N VAL A 238 -7.04 -9.11 -9.37
CA VAL A 238 -5.58 -9.06 -9.49
C VAL A 238 -4.91 -9.67 -8.26
N ILE A 239 -5.41 -9.39 -7.04
CA ILE A 239 -4.89 -10.01 -5.82
C ILE A 239 -5.04 -11.54 -5.88
N LEU A 240 -6.20 -12.05 -6.30
CA LEU A 240 -6.42 -13.50 -6.45
C LEU A 240 -5.53 -14.14 -7.51
N THR A 241 -5.22 -13.41 -8.59
CA THR A 241 -4.24 -13.83 -9.59
C THR A 241 -2.85 -13.98 -8.97
N ALA A 242 -2.44 -13.02 -8.15
CA ALA A 242 -1.18 -13.07 -7.43
C ALA A 242 -1.17 -14.22 -6.39
N VAL A 243 -2.26 -14.42 -5.63
CA VAL A 243 -2.42 -15.57 -4.72
C VAL A 243 -2.18 -16.88 -5.45
N ALA A 244 -2.85 -17.10 -6.58
CA ALA A 244 -2.72 -18.33 -7.35
C ALA A 244 -1.29 -18.59 -7.88
N ALA A 245 -0.51 -17.53 -8.07
CA ALA A 245 0.86 -17.62 -8.58
C ALA A 245 1.90 -17.95 -7.50
N VAL A 246 1.58 -17.68 -6.21
CA VAL A 246 2.55 -17.81 -5.10
C VAL A 246 2.13 -18.78 -4.00
N SER A 247 0.96 -19.45 -4.18
CA SER A 247 0.44 -20.49 -3.27
C SER A 247 1.17 -21.81 -3.40
#